data_134e9b1f04415d89bcf86b95447842d1
#
_entry.id   134e9b1f04415d89bcf86b95447842d1
#
_cell.length_a   1.000
_cell.length_b   1.000
_cell.length_c   1.000
_cell.angle_alpha   90.00
_cell.angle_beta   90.00
_cell.angle_gamma   90.00
#
_symmetry.space_group_name_H-M   'P 1'
#
loop_
_entity.id
_entity.type
_entity.pdbx_description
1 polymer ?
#
loop_
_entity_poly.entity_id
_entity_poly.type
_entity_poly.pdbx_seq_one_letter_code
_entity_poly.pdbx_strand_id
1 'polypeptide(L)'
;SFPQRALPPEDLRSTRNENSCLPGARRYLGQAAAFRLAYDADPALLAGFTEERGDVLTIRQNPEDMRKPCLAHLMEQAAAGNAAAQSVFRQIGRNVGQISREMRWLMQPRTDVRYLFGRFVKHPACFRLLQEGCREIVPDLRLEAADEDLMCTPLMRQLPEHGVTVAQFGQAVGAMYYAAI
;
A
#
# COMPACT_ATOMS: atom_id res chain seq x y z
N SER A 1 18.27 -3.14 -0.73
CA SER A 1 17.54 -4.25 -1.33
C SER A 1 16.39 -4.66 -0.41
N PHE A 2 15.28 -5.06 -0.98
CA PHE A 2 14.15 -5.57 -0.20
C PHE A 2 14.40 -7.01 0.21
N PRO A 3 14.05 -7.41 1.46
CA PRO A 3 14.19 -8.79 1.91
C PRO A 3 13.30 -9.70 1.06
N GLN A 4 13.83 -10.86 0.69
CA GLN A 4 13.12 -11.85 -0.13
C GLN A 4 12.81 -13.10 0.69
N ARG A 5 11.60 -13.62 0.55
CA ARG A 5 11.15 -14.88 1.14
C ARG A 5 10.62 -15.81 0.06
N ALA A 6 11.21 -16.99 -0.03
CA ALA A 6 10.90 -18.00 -1.04
C ALA A 6 9.67 -18.87 -0.69
N LEU A 7 8.70 -18.32 0.01
CA LEU A 7 7.44 -18.97 0.34
C LEU A 7 6.46 -18.93 -0.85
N PRO A 8 5.44 -19.79 -0.90
CA PRO A 8 4.38 -19.73 -1.91
C PRO A 8 3.78 -18.31 -2.01
N PRO A 9 3.35 -17.87 -3.20
CA PRO A 9 2.80 -16.51 -3.38
C PRO A 9 1.56 -16.21 -2.54
N GLU A 10 0.75 -17.22 -2.23
CA GLU A 10 -0.45 -17.14 -1.40
C GLU A 10 -0.14 -16.94 0.10
N ASP A 11 1.06 -17.30 0.54
CA ASP A 11 1.48 -17.12 1.93
C ASP A 11 1.63 -15.62 2.25
N LEU A 12 1.02 -15.16 3.34
CA LEU A 12 1.07 -13.76 3.73
C LEU A 12 2.51 -13.30 4.04
N ARG A 13 3.39 -14.21 4.44
CA ARG A 13 4.82 -13.95 4.72
C ARG A 13 5.67 -13.84 3.45
N SER A 14 5.12 -14.25 2.29
CA SER A 14 5.83 -14.26 1.01
C SER A 14 6.05 -12.84 0.46
N THR A 15 7.16 -12.66 -0.25
CA THR A 15 7.43 -11.47 -1.07
C THR A 15 7.26 -11.74 -2.57
N ARG A 16 6.95 -12.97 -2.96
CA ARG A 16 6.75 -13.36 -4.36
C ARG A 16 5.48 -12.77 -4.94
N ASN A 17 5.52 -12.47 -6.23
CA ASN A 17 4.33 -12.15 -7.00
C ASN A 17 3.58 -13.43 -7.37
N GLU A 18 2.25 -13.36 -7.52
CA GLU A 18 1.39 -14.50 -7.85
C GLU A 18 1.76 -15.16 -9.18
N ASN A 19 2.30 -14.41 -10.13
CA ASN A 19 2.61 -14.87 -11.48
C ASN A 19 4.12 -15.00 -11.77
N SER A 20 4.97 -14.81 -10.78
CA SER A 20 6.42 -14.93 -10.99
C SER A 20 7.15 -15.22 -9.68
N CYS A 21 8.35 -15.80 -9.80
CA CYS A 21 9.25 -15.97 -8.64
C CYS A 21 9.92 -14.66 -8.20
N LEU A 22 9.70 -13.55 -8.92
CA LEU A 22 10.28 -12.26 -8.58
C LEU A 22 9.43 -11.51 -7.53
N PRO A 23 10.08 -10.70 -6.68
CA PRO A 23 9.37 -9.82 -5.76
C PRO A 23 8.51 -8.82 -6.53
N GLY A 24 7.25 -8.65 -6.11
CA GLY A 24 6.36 -7.67 -6.73
C GLY A 24 6.19 -6.42 -5.85
N ALA A 25 6.15 -5.24 -6.43
CA ALA A 25 5.96 -3.97 -5.71
C ALA A 25 4.72 -4.01 -4.79
N ARG A 26 3.65 -4.71 -5.19
CA ARG A 26 2.44 -4.94 -4.39
C ARG A 26 2.71 -5.57 -3.02
N ARG A 27 3.77 -6.40 -2.92
CA ARG A 27 4.17 -7.07 -1.67
C ARG A 27 4.97 -6.15 -0.73
N TYR A 28 5.30 -4.93 -1.16
CA TYR A 28 6.01 -3.93 -0.35
C TYR A 28 5.20 -2.67 -0.08
N LEU A 29 4.19 -2.36 -0.91
CA LEU A 29 3.47 -1.09 -0.87
C LEU A 29 1.98 -1.19 -0.53
N GLY A 30 1.36 -2.35 -0.81
CA GLY A 30 -0.08 -2.51 -0.69
C GLY A 30 -0.53 -3.22 0.59
N GLN A 31 -1.80 -3.62 0.60
CA GLN A 31 -2.43 -4.34 1.71
C GLN A 31 -1.67 -5.62 2.10
N ALA A 32 -1.17 -6.37 1.11
CA ALA A 32 -0.38 -7.58 1.38
C ALA A 32 0.94 -7.27 2.11
N ALA A 33 1.53 -6.08 1.83
CA ALA A 33 2.69 -5.62 2.58
C ALA A 33 2.33 -5.32 4.04
N ALA A 34 1.18 -4.68 4.29
CA ALA A 34 0.74 -4.39 5.65
C ALA A 34 0.58 -5.67 6.48
N PHE A 35 -0.03 -6.70 5.93
CA PHE A 35 -0.20 -7.98 6.65
C PHE A 35 1.13 -8.68 6.92
N ARG A 36 2.01 -8.76 5.94
CA ARG A 36 3.33 -9.36 6.11
C ARG A 36 4.16 -8.61 7.15
N LEU A 37 4.20 -7.29 7.08
CA LEU A 37 4.94 -6.45 8.02
C LEU A 37 4.34 -6.51 9.43
N ALA A 38 3.01 -6.62 9.55
CA ALA A 38 2.35 -6.82 10.84
C ALA A 38 2.76 -8.15 11.47
N TYR A 39 2.76 -9.23 10.67
CA TYR A 39 3.24 -10.53 11.14
C TYR A 39 4.71 -10.48 11.60
N ASP A 40 5.56 -9.76 10.85
CA ASP A 40 6.98 -9.61 11.17
C ASP A 40 7.21 -8.77 12.44
N ALA A 41 6.38 -7.76 12.66
CA ALA A 41 6.49 -6.87 13.82
C ALA A 41 5.92 -7.50 15.09
N ASP A 42 4.72 -8.05 14.99
CA ASP A 42 4.03 -8.74 16.08
C ASP A 42 2.88 -9.59 15.49
N PRO A 43 3.03 -10.92 15.44
CA PRO A 43 1.98 -11.81 14.95
C PRO A 43 0.62 -11.65 15.67
N ALA A 44 0.62 -11.18 16.93
CA ALA A 44 -0.60 -10.95 17.69
C ALA A 44 -1.52 -9.89 17.06
N LEU A 45 -0.98 -8.96 16.26
CA LEU A 45 -1.76 -7.99 15.49
C LEU A 45 -2.70 -8.64 14.47
N LEU A 46 -2.41 -9.87 14.07
CA LEU A 46 -3.21 -10.62 13.10
C LEU A 46 -4.06 -11.72 13.75
N ALA A 47 -4.08 -11.80 15.10
CA ALA A 47 -4.85 -12.80 15.82
C ALA A 47 -6.34 -12.71 15.46
N GLY A 48 -6.94 -13.86 15.14
CA GLY A 48 -8.35 -13.94 14.73
C GLY A 48 -8.62 -13.59 13.26
N PHE A 49 -7.65 -13.07 12.53
CA PHE A 49 -7.77 -12.74 11.10
C PHE A 49 -7.09 -13.75 10.18
N THR A 50 -6.18 -14.56 10.72
CA THR A 50 -5.40 -15.53 9.93
C THR A 50 -5.97 -16.93 10.01
N GLU A 51 -5.64 -17.73 9.00
CA GLU A 51 -5.87 -19.18 8.96
C GLU A 51 -4.64 -19.88 8.39
N GLU A 52 -4.37 -21.09 8.85
CA GLU A 52 -3.34 -21.98 8.31
C GLU A 52 -3.98 -23.03 7.40
N ARG A 53 -3.41 -23.21 6.22
CA ARG A 53 -3.78 -24.23 5.24
C ARG A 53 -2.54 -25.05 4.89
N GLY A 54 -2.31 -26.14 5.59
CA GLY A 54 -1.02 -26.83 5.56
C GLY A 54 0.08 -25.90 6.08
N ASP A 55 1.15 -25.73 5.30
CA ASP A 55 2.28 -24.86 5.64
C ASP A 55 2.08 -23.37 5.24
N VAL A 56 0.92 -23.04 4.66
CA VAL A 56 0.62 -21.70 4.13
C VAL A 56 -0.23 -20.94 5.14
N LEU A 57 0.27 -19.76 5.56
CA LEU A 57 -0.45 -18.80 6.39
C LEU A 57 -1.13 -17.74 5.53
N THR A 58 -2.44 -17.55 5.67
CA THR A 58 -3.20 -16.57 4.90
C THR A 58 -4.12 -15.75 5.79
N ILE A 59 -4.59 -14.59 5.29
CA ILE A 59 -5.75 -13.93 5.89
C ILE A 59 -6.99 -14.70 5.49
N ARG A 60 -7.78 -15.09 6.49
CA ARG A 60 -9.02 -15.89 6.30
C ARG A 60 -9.96 -15.19 5.30
N GLN A 61 -10.49 -15.98 4.36
CA GLN A 61 -11.40 -15.48 3.35
C GLN A 61 -12.76 -16.21 3.34
N ASN A 62 -12.89 -17.30 4.10
CA ASN A 62 -14.12 -18.06 4.25
C ASN A 62 -14.43 -18.28 5.74
N PRO A 63 -15.70 -18.23 6.17
CA PRO A 63 -16.90 -17.84 5.42
C PRO A 63 -16.95 -16.36 5.05
N GLU A 64 -16.12 -15.51 5.65
CA GLU A 64 -16.06 -14.07 5.44
C GLU A 64 -14.63 -13.61 5.09
N ASP A 65 -14.52 -12.68 4.15
CA ASP A 65 -13.25 -12.08 3.75
C ASP A 65 -12.73 -11.10 4.81
N MET A 66 -11.80 -11.56 5.62
CA MET A 66 -11.21 -10.79 6.71
C MET A 66 -10.12 -9.80 6.28
N ARG A 67 -9.78 -9.68 5.00
CA ARG A 67 -8.74 -8.75 4.54
C ARG A 67 -9.08 -7.29 4.83
N LYS A 68 -10.34 -6.89 4.63
CA LYS A 68 -10.77 -5.52 4.92
C LYS A 68 -10.86 -5.23 6.42
N PRO A 69 -11.50 -6.09 7.24
CA PRO A 69 -11.51 -5.95 8.70
C PRO A 69 -10.10 -5.95 9.31
N CYS A 70 -9.24 -6.86 8.88
CA CYS A 70 -7.86 -6.94 9.35
C CYS A 70 -7.08 -5.64 9.08
N LEU A 71 -7.22 -5.08 7.87
CA LEU A 71 -6.56 -3.82 7.53
C LEU A 71 -7.11 -2.66 8.37
N ALA A 72 -8.42 -2.58 8.60
CA ALA A 72 -9.02 -1.57 9.45
C ALA A 72 -8.49 -1.68 10.88
N HIS A 73 -8.45 -2.90 11.43
CA HIS A 73 -7.86 -3.17 12.74
C HIS A 73 -6.41 -2.67 12.85
N LEU A 74 -5.55 -2.98 11.89
CA LEU A 74 -4.16 -2.50 11.90
C LEU A 74 -4.06 -0.97 11.88
N MET A 75 -4.92 -0.30 11.12
CA MET A 75 -4.95 1.16 11.04
C MET A 75 -5.41 1.77 12.38
N GLU A 76 -6.41 1.19 13.03
CA GLU A 76 -6.89 1.59 14.34
C GLU A 76 -5.83 1.38 15.42
N GLN A 77 -5.13 0.24 15.43
CA GLN A 77 -4.02 -0.02 16.34
C GLN A 77 -2.88 1.00 16.17
N ALA A 78 -2.53 1.34 14.93
CA ALA A 78 -1.53 2.36 14.66
C ALA A 78 -1.97 3.75 15.15
N ALA A 79 -3.23 4.11 14.96
CA ALA A 79 -3.81 5.37 15.45
C ALA A 79 -3.86 5.43 16.97
N ALA A 80 -4.13 4.30 17.64
CA ALA A 80 -4.11 4.16 19.10
C ALA A 80 -2.71 4.18 19.71
N GLY A 81 -1.64 4.23 18.88
CA GLY A 81 -0.27 4.34 19.40
C GLY A 81 0.46 3.00 19.53
N ASN A 82 -0.11 1.88 19.09
CA ASN A 82 0.58 0.59 19.11
C ASN A 82 1.86 0.67 18.26
N ALA A 83 3.02 0.51 18.89
CA ALA A 83 4.32 0.70 18.25
C ALA A 83 4.58 -0.29 17.10
N ALA A 84 4.17 -1.54 17.25
CA ALA A 84 4.31 -2.57 16.20
C ALA A 84 3.45 -2.20 14.97
N ALA A 85 2.18 -1.81 15.17
CA ALA A 85 1.30 -1.36 14.09
C ALA A 85 1.82 -0.08 13.43
N GLN A 86 2.35 0.88 14.20
CA GLN A 86 2.97 2.09 13.63
C GLN A 86 4.18 1.77 12.77
N SER A 87 5.01 0.80 13.20
CA SER A 87 6.20 0.38 12.46
C SER A 87 5.84 -0.16 11.07
N VAL A 88 4.69 -0.82 10.92
CA VAL A 88 4.16 -1.33 9.64
C VAL A 88 4.02 -0.19 8.63
N PHE A 89 3.31 0.88 9.01
CA PHE A 89 3.03 2.00 8.10
C PHE A 89 4.28 2.84 7.83
N ARG A 90 5.18 3.03 8.81
CA ARG A 90 6.49 3.64 8.57
C ARG A 90 7.33 2.83 7.59
N GLN A 91 7.33 1.50 7.73
CA GLN A 91 8.07 0.64 6.80
C GLN A 91 7.51 0.68 5.38
N ILE A 92 6.19 0.73 5.22
CA ILE A 92 5.57 0.97 3.89
C ILE A 92 6.02 2.33 3.34
N GLY A 93 6.07 3.36 4.17
CA GLY A 93 6.59 4.68 3.80
C GLY A 93 8.04 4.64 3.33
N ARG A 94 8.94 3.92 4.03
CA ARG A 94 10.32 3.69 3.60
C ARG A 94 10.38 2.99 2.24
N ASN A 95 9.53 1.99 2.03
CA ASN A 95 9.45 1.28 0.75
C ASN A 95 8.99 2.22 -0.39
N VAL A 96 8.02 3.11 -0.14
CA VAL A 96 7.63 4.16 -1.10
C VAL A 96 8.80 5.07 -1.41
N GLY A 97 9.55 5.51 -0.38
CA GLY A 97 10.75 6.33 -0.55
C GLY A 97 11.82 5.63 -1.39
N GLN A 98 12.09 4.35 -1.09
CA GLN A 98 13.06 3.55 -1.84
C GLN A 98 12.71 3.46 -3.32
N ILE A 99 11.47 3.09 -3.65
CA ILE A 99 11.00 2.97 -5.03
C ILE A 99 11.01 4.34 -5.71
N SER A 100 10.60 5.40 -5.02
CA SER A 100 10.62 6.77 -5.57
C SER A 100 12.03 7.25 -5.89
N ARG A 101 13.03 6.87 -5.09
CA ARG A 101 14.44 7.16 -5.34
C ARG A 101 14.94 6.45 -6.61
N GLU A 102 14.59 5.18 -6.78
CA GLU A 102 14.93 4.43 -7.98
C GLU A 102 14.23 4.99 -9.22
N MET A 103 12.94 5.36 -9.09
CA MET A 103 12.18 6.01 -10.18
C MET A 103 12.75 7.37 -10.57
N ARG A 104 13.27 8.17 -9.62
CA ARG A 104 13.95 9.44 -9.95
C ARG A 104 15.13 9.21 -10.88
N TRP A 105 15.91 8.18 -10.62
CA TRP A 105 17.06 7.84 -11.44
C TRP A 105 16.66 7.36 -12.84
N LEU A 106 15.61 6.54 -12.94
CA LEU A 106 15.17 5.95 -14.22
C LEU A 106 14.34 6.92 -15.07
N MET A 107 13.41 7.64 -14.47
CA MET A 107 12.36 8.39 -15.17
C MET A 107 12.57 9.91 -15.16
N GLN A 108 13.47 10.42 -14.35
CA GLN A 108 13.76 11.86 -14.18
C GLN A 108 12.47 12.72 -14.08
N PRO A 109 11.57 12.45 -13.13
CA PRO A 109 10.29 13.12 -13.06
C PRO A 109 10.48 14.63 -12.80
N ARG A 110 9.59 15.45 -13.37
CA ARG A 110 9.65 16.91 -13.27
C ARG A 110 9.29 17.45 -11.87
N THR A 111 8.71 16.62 -11.01
CA THR A 111 8.27 17.03 -9.66
C THR A 111 8.69 16.03 -8.61
N ASP A 112 8.90 16.54 -7.39
CA ASP A 112 9.18 15.73 -6.19
C ASP A 112 7.91 15.47 -5.36
N VAL A 113 6.76 15.44 -6.02
CA VAL A 113 5.48 15.09 -5.42
C VAL A 113 5.06 13.70 -5.93
N ARG A 114 4.55 12.87 -5.01
CA ARG A 114 3.93 11.59 -5.34
C ARG A 114 2.54 11.55 -4.73
N TYR A 115 1.56 11.37 -5.57
CA TYR A 115 0.18 11.20 -5.16
C TYR A 115 -0.08 9.74 -4.82
N LEU A 116 -0.58 9.49 -3.62
CA LEU A 116 -0.95 8.18 -3.14
C LEU A 116 -2.46 8.04 -3.08
N PHE A 117 -2.94 6.86 -3.48
CA PHE A 117 -4.34 6.48 -3.44
C PHE A 117 -4.54 5.31 -2.47
N GLY A 118 -5.76 5.16 -2.00
CA GLY A 118 -6.20 3.98 -1.25
C GLY A 118 -6.42 4.21 0.24
N ARG A 119 -6.72 3.12 0.94
CA ARG A 119 -7.21 3.19 2.34
C ARG A 119 -6.20 3.76 3.33
N PHE A 120 -4.92 3.45 3.18
CA PHE A 120 -3.88 3.97 4.08
C PHE A 120 -3.84 5.49 4.07
N VAL A 121 -4.09 6.06 2.90
CA VAL A 121 -4.00 7.49 2.64
C VAL A 121 -5.21 8.23 3.21
N LYS A 122 -6.38 7.58 3.19
CA LYS A 122 -7.62 8.11 3.76
C LYS A 122 -7.61 8.15 5.30
N HIS A 123 -6.67 7.45 5.95
CA HIS A 123 -6.53 7.45 7.41
C HIS A 123 -5.39 8.40 7.85
N PRO A 124 -5.69 9.54 8.48
CA PRO A 124 -4.69 10.59 8.73
C PRO A 124 -3.46 10.11 9.52
N ALA A 125 -3.66 9.28 10.55
CA ALA A 125 -2.55 8.75 11.34
C ALA A 125 -1.64 7.83 10.51
N CYS A 126 -2.21 6.93 9.69
CA CYS A 126 -1.44 6.04 8.82
C CYS A 126 -0.71 6.83 7.73
N PHE A 127 -1.37 7.82 7.15
CA PHE A 127 -0.75 8.65 6.12
C PHE A 127 0.45 9.45 6.66
N ARG A 128 0.34 9.99 7.88
CA ARG A 128 1.46 10.65 8.55
C ARG A 128 2.64 9.68 8.75
N LEU A 129 2.40 8.46 9.20
CA LEU A 129 3.43 7.44 9.36
C LEU A 129 4.10 7.06 8.03
N LEU A 130 3.33 6.99 6.94
CA LEU A 130 3.86 6.80 5.58
C LEU A 130 4.79 7.96 5.19
N GLN A 131 4.37 9.21 5.43
CA GLN A 131 5.19 10.39 5.15
C GLN A 131 6.48 10.40 5.98
N GLU A 132 6.40 10.08 7.29
CA GLU A 132 7.57 9.94 8.17
C GLU A 132 8.57 8.94 7.61
N GLY A 133 8.13 7.71 7.32
CA GLY A 133 8.98 6.66 6.77
C GLY A 133 9.58 7.01 5.40
N CYS A 134 8.81 7.67 4.54
CA CYS A 134 9.30 8.11 3.24
C CYS A 134 10.42 9.16 3.36
N ARG A 135 10.25 10.16 4.26
CA ARG A 135 11.25 11.20 4.50
C ARG A 135 12.57 10.68 5.05
N GLU A 136 12.56 9.55 5.76
CA GLU A 136 13.79 8.90 6.22
C GLU A 136 14.68 8.44 5.03
N ILE A 137 14.09 8.16 3.88
CA ILE A 137 14.78 7.66 2.68
C ILE A 137 15.02 8.78 1.65
N VAL A 138 14.02 9.65 1.46
CA VAL A 138 14.05 10.76 0.50
C VAL A 138 13.45 11.99 1.17
N PRO A 139 14.26 12.79 1.89
CA PRO A 139 13.78 13.89 2.73
C PRO A 139 13.01 14.99 1.99
N ASP A 140 13.33 15.22 0.74
CA ASP A 140 12.74 16.25 -0.13
C ASP A 140 11.50 15.77 -0.92
N LEU A 141 11.16 14.47 -0.84
CA LEU A 141 10.00 13.92 -1.50
C LEU A 141 8.72 14.23 -0.70
N ARG A 142 7.75 14.82 -1.37
CA ARG A 142 6.43 15.07 -0.80
C ARG A 142 5.47 13.96 -1.19
N LEU A 143 4.86 13.32 -0.20
CA LEU A 143 3.72 12.44 -0.40
C LEU A 143 2.45 13.25 -0.17
N GLU A 144 1.55 13.22 -1.11
CA GLU A 144 0.23 13.84 -1.04
C GLU A 144 -0.85 12.78 -1.20
N ALA A 145 -1.90 12.90 -0.39
CA ALA A 145 -3.10 12.13 -0.59
C ALA A 145 -3.76 12.63 -1.88
N ALA A 146 -4.05 11.73 -2.80
CA ALA A 146 -4.89 12.09 -3.92
C ALA A 146 -6.30 12.34 -3.38
N ASP A 147 -6.65 13.61 -3.30
CA ASP A 147 -7.98 14.05 -2.94
C ASP A 147 -8.89 13.84 -4.16
N GLU A 148 -9.85 12.94 -3.99
CA GLU A 148 -10.83 12.67 -5.04
C GLU A 148 -11.62 13.94 -5.40
N ASP A 149 -11.75 14.89 -4.46
CA ASP A 149 -12.46 16.16 -4.69
C ASP A 149 -11.63 17.20 -5.45
N LEU A 150 -10.30 17.21 -5.27
CA LEU A 150 -9.41 18.14 -5.96
C LEU A 150 -9.09 17.73 -7.41
N MET A 151 -9.20 16.44 -7.73
CA MET A 151 -8.97 15.93 -9.09
C MET A 151 -10.21 16.02 -9.98
N CYS A 152 -11.29 16.61 -9.48
CA CYS A 152 -12.60 16.57 -10.12
C CYS A 152 -12.77 17.59 -11.24
N THR A 153 -12.55 17.16 -12.47
CA THR A 153 -13.28 17.71 -13.60
C THR A 153 -14.79 17.38 -13.43
N PRO A 154 -15.71 18.13 -14.05
CA PRO A 154 -17.14 17.80 -14.02
C PRO A 154 -17.47 16.36 -14.41
N LEU A 155 -16.69 15.79 -15.34
CA LEU A 155 -16.79 14.39 -15.76
C LEU A 155 -16.38 13.42 -14.62
N MET A 156 -15.31 13.72 -13.91
CA MET A 156 -14.82 12.86 -12.81
C MET A 156 -15.79 12.82 -11.63
N ARG A 157 -16.61 13.86 -11.41
CA ARG A 157 -17.64 13.87 -10.35
C ARG A 157 -18.75 12.87 -10.59
N GLN A 158 -18.95 12.44 -11.82
CA GLN A 158 -19.97 11.45 -12.19
C GLN A 158 -19.48 10.00 -12.06
N LEU A 159 -18.16 9.77 -11.92
CA LEU A 159 -17.58 8.42 -11.82
C LEU A 159 -18.16 7.54 -10.70
N PRO A 160 -18.43 8.07 -9.48
CA PRO A 160 -19.01 7.26 -8.41
C PRO A 160 -20.42 6.74 -8.76
N GLU A 161 -21.20 7.48 -9.56
CA GLU A 161 -22.54 7.05 -10.03
C GLU A 161 -22.45 5.81 -10.93
N HIS A 162 -21.30 5.62 -11.59
CA HIS A 162 -21.00 4.48 -12.45
C HIS A 162 -20.16 3.40 -11.74
N GLY A 163 -19.98 3.50 -10.41
CA GLY A 163 -19.19 2.53 -9.63
C GLY A 163 -17.67 2.57 -9.89
N VAL A 164 -17.17 3.63 -10.54
CA VAL A 164 -15.76 3.82 -10.86
C VAL A 164 -15.12 4.76 -9.86
N THR A 165 -13.95 4.40 -9.32
CA THR A 165 -13.19 5.29 -8.45
C THR A 165 -12.27 6.20 -9.25
N VAL A 166 -11.97 7.40 -8.73
CA VAL A 166 -10.99 8.32 -9.34
C VAL A 166 -9.62 7.65 -9.51
N ALA A 167 -9.22 6.79 -8.58
CA ALA A 167 -7.97 6.04 -8.68
C ALA A 167 -7.93 5.10 -9.90
N GLN A 168 -9.03 4.40 -10.20
CA GLN A 168 -9.14 3.54 -11.39
C GLN A 168 -9.13 4.37 -12.67
N PHE A 169 -9.86 5.47 -12.68
CA PHE A 169 -9.94 6.36 -13.83
C PHE A 169 -8.65 7.14 -14.07
N GLY A 170 -7.99 7.63 -13.00
CA GLY A 170 -6.75 8.39 -13.09
C GLY A 170 -5.60 7.63 -13.76
N GLN A 171 -5.51 6.31 -13.54
CA GLN A 171 -4.53 5.47 -14.23
C GLN A 171 -4.82 5.40 -15.75
N ALA A 172 -6.08 5.22 -16.13
CA ALA A 172 -6.49 5.17 -17.52
C ALA A 172 -6.25 6.52 -18.24
N VAL A 173 -6.63 7.64 -17.60
CA VAL A 173 -6.41 8.99 -18.13
C VAL A 173 -4.93 9.32 -18.25
N GLY A 174 -4.11 8.95 -17.25
CA GLY A 174 -2.67 9.11 -17.31
C GLY A 174 -2.05 8.35 -18.47
N ALA A 175 -2.46 7.10 -18.69
CA ALA A 175 -2.00 6.30 -19.82
C ALA A 175 -2.43 6.91 -21.17
N MET A 176 -3.65 7.40 -21.30
CA MET A 176 -4.14 8.07 -22.51
C MET A 176 -3.38 9.37 -22.79
N TYR A 177 -3.10 10.16 -21.74
CA TYR A 177 -2.34 11.41 -21.89
C TYR A 177 -0.93 11.15 -22.39
N TYR A 178 -0.24 10.12 -21.86
CA TYR A 178 1.08 9.72 -22.34
C TYR A 178 1.09 9.13 -23.75
N ALA A 179 0.00 8.48 -24.16
CA ALA A 179 -0.12 7.93 -25.51
C ALA A 179 -0.42 9.01 -26.57
N ALA A 180 -0.85 10.21 -26.17
CA ALA A 180 -1.22 11.32 -27.05
C ALA A 180 -0.09 12.33 -27.27
N ILE A 181 1.06 12.17 -26.56
CA ILE A 181 2.28 12.97 -26.72
C ILE A 181 3.28 12.21 -27.59
#